data_6c40a6f5b3e5318fffabb06ece458858
#
_entry.id   6c40a6f5b3e5318fffabb06ece458858
#
_cell.length_a   1.000
_cell.length_b   1.000
_cell.length_c   1.000
_cell.angle_alpha   90.00
_cell.angle_beta   90.00
_cell.angle_gamma   90.00
#
_symmetry.space_group_name_H-M   'P 1'
#
loop_
_entity.id
_entity.type
_entity.pdbx_description
1 polymer ?
#
loop_
_entity_poly.entity_id
_entity_poly.type
_entity_poly.pdbx_seq_one_letter_code
_entity_poly.pdbx_strand_id
1 'polypeptide(L)'
;MKKIFFLVFITIALAACSKSDDDSANVPETDYQLSADGLTLVKWLNPLTSGINMQADSRLREVNTIGEKAFKDCSRLQSVIFPDNLKEINTEAFAGTDLRTSVVFNSYSDVVFGERVFSNTRITSITLPKTKELSAEIFANCTALKNITFAKTGKIGRGAFKGCTAIEQIDLSQAEAIAIGAETFAGCKRLKKVILSVTMNLKPIGDKAFANCESLENLTVLALYPPYFEGNPFQGISYPTVYVPATPDDLIDIYKRDSQWKALADKIHKL
;
A
#
# COMPACT_ATOMS: atom_id res chain seq x y z
N MET A 1 5.33 -21.93 26.31
CA MET A 1 5.37 -20.44 26.24
C MET A 1 4.15 -19.97 25.46
N LYS A 2 3.20 -19.32 26.13
CA LYS A 2 1.91 -18.92 25.56
C LYS A 2 2.12 -17.68 24.70
N LYS A 3 1.83 -17.79 23.41
CA LYS A 3 1.77 -16.64 22.48
C LYS A 3 0.52 -15.82 22.82
N ILE A 4 0.73 -14.63 23.33
CA ILE A 4 -0.35 -13.65 23.57
C ILE A 4 -0.62 -12.97 22.25
N PHE A 5 -1.76 -13.28 21.63
CA PHE A 5 -2.31 -12.51 20.51
C PHE A 5 -2.88 -11.21 21.08
N PHE A 6 -2.22 -10.09 20.82
CA PHE A 6 -2.81 -8.77 21.02
C PHE A 6 -3.81 -8.51 19.90
N LEU A 7 -5.08 -8.75 20.20
CA LEU A 7 -6.19 -8.28 19.36
C LEU A 7 -6.36 -6.78 19.64
N VAL A 8 -5.82 -5.93 18.78
CA VAL A 8 -6.08 -4.49 18.88
C VAL A 8 -7.49 -4.23 18.34
N PHE A 9 -8.45 -4.15 19.24
CA PHE A 9 -9.75 -3.56 18.92
C PHE A 9 -9.56 -2.05 18.77
N ILE A 10 -9.52 -1.58 17.53
CA ILE A 10 -9.66 -0.15 17.25
C ILE A 10 -11.15 0.17 17.39
N THR A 11 -11.54 0.68 18.55
CA THR A 11 -12.83 1.33 18.71
C THR A 11 -12.80 2.66 17.95
N ILE A 12 -13.46 2.66 16.80
CA ILE A 12 -13.75 3.91 16.08
C ILE A 12 -14.78 4.64 16.94
N ALA A 13 -14.36 5.67 17.66
CA ALA A 13 -15.28 6.62 18.28
C ALA A 13 -15.99 7.41 17.17
N LEU A 14 -17.16 6.96 16.78
CA LEU A 14 -18.12 7.75 16.02
C LEU A 14 -18.63 8.84 16.96
N ALA A 15 -18.18 10.07 16.77
CA ALA A 15 -18.84 11.21 17.34
C ALA A 15 -20.23 11.31 16.69
N ALA A 16 -21.21 10.70 17.32
CA ALA A 16 -22.61 10.82 16.96
C ALA A 16 -23.08 12.24 17.32
N CYS A 17 -23.28 13.07 16.33
CA CYS A 17 -24.15 14.21 16.48
C CYS A 17 -25.58 13.67 16.35
N SER A 18 -26.28 13.60 17.48
CA SER A 18 -27.65 13.14 17.58
C SER A 18 -28.61 14.09 16.83
N LYS A 19 -29.23 13.60 15.76
CA LYS A 19 -30.62 13.92 15.41
C LYS A 19 -31.29 12.61 15.10
N SER A 20 -32.27 12.29 15.94
CA SER A 20 -33.30 11.30 15.70
C SER A 20 -34.09 11.71 14.47
N ASP A 21 -34.01 10.92 13.42
CA ASP A 21 -35.12 10.60 12.54
C ASP A 21 -34.72 9.38 11.73
N ASP A 22 -35.59 8.41 11.76
CA ASP A 22 -35.54 7.12 11.09
C ASP A 22 -35.74 7.35 9.58
N ASP A 23 -34.69 7.78 8.89
CA ASP A 23 -34.64 7.86 7.43
C ASP A 23 -33.38 7.22 6.92
N SER A 24 -33.58 6.13 6.21
CA SER A 24 -32.69 5.32 5.41
C SER A 24 -31.32 5.96 5.12
N ALA A 25 -30.27 5.25 5.52
CA ALA A 25 -28.85 5.58 5.26
C ALA A 25 -28.49 5.61 3.76
N ASN A 26 -29.47 5.74 2.87
CA ASN A 26 -29.27 5.75 1.43
C ASN A 26 -28.78 7.11 0.95
N VAL A 27 -27.75 7.06 0.13
CA VAL A 27 -27.21 8.22 -0.59
C VAL A 27 -28.18 8.62 -1.69
N PRO A 28 -28.45 9.93 -1.92
CA PRO A 28 -29.30 10.37 -3.02
C PRO A 28 -28.80 9.84 -4.39
N GLU A 29 -29.71 9.34 -5.22
CA GLU A 29 -29.36 8.83 -6.56
C GLU A 29 -28.71 9.88 -7.47
N THR A 30 -28.97 11.15 -7.18
CA THR A 30 -28.37 12.29 -7.87
C THR A 30 -26.89 12.46 -7.58
N ASP A 31 -26.38 11.82 -6.52
CA ASP A 31 -25.00 11.98 -6.07
C ASP A 31 -24.02 11.02 -6.75
N TYR A 32 -24.51 10.03 -7.50
CA TYR A 32 -23.66 9.05 -8.16
C TYR A 32 -24.30 8.46 -9.43
N GLN A 33 -23.46 7.82 -10.23
CA GLN A 33 -23.85 7.09 -11.41
C GLN A 33 -23.38 5.65 -11.32
N LEU A 34 -24.30 4.69 -11.47
CA LEU A 34 -24.00 3.28 -11.60
C LEU A 34 -24.07 2.83 -13.08
N SER A 35 -23.40 1.72 -13.37
CA SER A 35 -23.59 0.95 -14.60
C SER A 35 -25.02 0.39 -14.69
N ALA A 36 -25.43 -0.04 -15.89
CA ALA A 36 -26.78 -0.54 -16.11
C ALA A 36 -27.13 -1.78 -15.27
N ASP A 37 -26.14 -2.59 -14.89
CA ASP A 37 -26.30 -3.76 -14.01
C ASP A 37 -26.19 -3.42 -12.51
N GLY A 38 -25.90 -2.15 -12.16
CA GLY A 38 -25.76 -1.67 -10.80
C GLY A 38 -24.47 -2.09 -10.09
N LEU A 39 -23.56 -2.85 -10.75
CA LEU A 39 -22.39 -3.43 -10.13
C LEU A 39 -21.13 -2.55 -10.16
N THR A 40 -21.12 -1.52 -11.01
CA THR A 40 -20.00 -0.57 -11.10
C THR A 40 -20.42 0.83 -10.69
N LEU A 41 -19.72 1.44 -9.71
CA LEU A 41 -19.81 2.86 -9.47
C LEU A 41 -19.00 3.60 -10.53
N VAL A 42 -19.69 4.14 -11.53
CA VAL A 42 -19.05 4.80 -12.69
C VAL A 42 -18.52 6.19 -12.32
N LYS A 43 -19.29 6.98 -11.61
CA LYS A 43 -18.91 8.35 -11.24
C LYS A 43 -19.62 8.78 -9.96
N TRP A 44 -18.91 9.49 -9.10
CA TRP A 44 -19.46 10.26 -8.00
C TRP A 44 -19.71 11.69 -8.48
N LEU A 45 -20.92 12.19 -8.30
CA LEU A 45 -21.38 13.46 -8.87
C LEU A 45 -21.41 14.60 -7.86
N ASN A 46 -21.49 14.30 -6.54
CA ASN A 46 -21.54 15.32 -5.50
C ASN A 46 -20.12 15.66 -4.98
N PRO A 47 -19.51 16.77 -5.43
CA PRO A 47 -18.14 17.14 -5.04
C PRO A 47 -18.05 17.64 -3.58
N LEU A 48 -19.16 17.87 -2.92
CA LEU A 48 -19.22 18.37 -1.53
C LEU A 48 -19.19 17.23 -0.50
N THR A 49 -19.31 15.97 -0.93
CA THR A 49 -19.32 14.82 -0.06
C THR A 49 -18.00 14.69 0.70
N SER A 50 -18.09 14.60 2.03
CA SER A 50 -16.92 14.43 2.90
C SER A 50 -16.70 12.99 3.37
N GLY A 51 -17.73 12.16 3.38
CA GLY A 51 -17.66 10.76 3.75
C GLY A 51 -18.75 9.93 3.10
N ILE A 52 -18.42 8.69 2.78
CA ILE A 52 -19.36 7.75 2.13
C ILE A 52 -19.29 6.42 2.87
N ASN A 53 -20.44 5.90 3.26
CA ASN A 53 -20.58 4.52 3.71
C ASN A 53 -21.36 3.72 2.66
N MET A 54 -20.62 3.11 1.73
CA MET A 54 -21.22 2.31 0.66
C MET A 54 -21.93 1.07 1.22
N GLN A 55 -21.42 0.50 2.31
CA GLN A 55 -21.98 -0.70 2.93
C GLN A 55 -23.37 -0.45 3.54
N ALA A 56 -23.63 0.77 4.00
CA ALA A 56 -24.92 1.13 4.59
C ALA A 56 -26.00 1.45 3.55
N ASP A 57 -25.64 1.80 2.31
CA ASP A 57 -26.56 2.11 1.23
C ASP A 57 -27.05 0.84 0.53
N SER A 58 -28.34 0.71 0.31
CA SER A 58 -28.97 -0.49 -0.25
C SER A 58 -28.55 -0.83 -1.69
N ARG A 59 -28.06 0.15 -2.46
CA ARG A 59 -27.59 -0.01 -3.85
C ARG A 59 -26.06 -0.04 -3.90
N LEU A 60 -25.40 0.86 -3.18
CA LEU A 60 -23.93 0.96 -3.21
C LEU A 60 -23.26 -0.26 -2.57
N ARG A 61 -23.92 -0.96 -1.64
CA ARG A 61 -23.38 -2.21 -1.06
C ARG A 61 -23.31 -3.37 -2.05
N GLU A 62 -24.06 -3.31 -3.16
CA GLU A 62 -24.02 -4.31 -4.23
C GLU A 62 -22.90 -4.04 -5.24
N VAL A 63 -22.30 -2.85 -5.19
CA VAL A 63 -21.17 -2.47 -6.07
C VAL A 63 -19.97 -3.36 -5.78
N ASN A 64 -19.42 -3.97 -6.81
CA ASN A 64 -18.19 -4.75 -6.75
C ASN A 64 -17.00 -4.12 -7.47
N THR A 65 -17.23 -3.06 -8.24
CA THR A 65 -16.23 -2.35 -9.02
C THR A 65 -16.36 -0.83 -8.84
N ILE A 66 -15.25 -0.18 -8.47
CA ILE A 66 -15.14 1.29 -8.53
C ILE A 66 -14.52 1.66 -9.87
N GLY A 67 -15.23 2.44 -10.66
CA GLY A 67 -14.86 2.84 -12.00
C GLY A 67 -13.61 3.72 -12.07
N GLU A 68 -13.04 3.83 -13.27
CA GLU A 68 -11.90 4.72 -13.53
C GLU A 68 -12.27 6.17 -13.17
N LYS A 69 -11.41 6.82 -12.37
CA LYS A 69 -11.59 8.21 -11.94
C LYS A 69 -12.92 8.50 -11.25
N ALA A 70 -13.60 7.48 -10.68
CA ALA A 70 -14.94 7.61 -10.12
C ALA A 70 -15.04 8.75 -9.08
N PHE A 71 -14.04 8.97 -8.26
CA PHE A 71 -13.97 10.01 -7.22
C PHE A 71 -12.91 11.08 -7.46
N LYS A 72 -12.27 11.11 -8.64
CA LYS A 72 -11.11 11.98 -8.90
C LYS A 72 -11.35 13.47 -8.58
N ASP A 73 -12.56 13.96 -8.80
CA ASP A 73 -12.91 15.38 -8.59
C ASP A 73 -13.47 15.67 -7.18
N CYS A 74 -13.51 14.64 -6.31
CA CYS A 74 -14.08 14.75 -4.96
C CYS A 74 -13.03 15.24 -3.96
N SER A 75 -12.56 16.48 -4.09
CA SER A 75 -11.49 17.07 -3.27
C SER A 75 -11.82 17.19 -1.77
N ARG A 76 -13.10 17.02 -1.38
CA ARG A 76 -13.54 17.07 0.02
C ARG A 76 -13.72 15.69 0.63
N LEU A 77 -13.61 14.62 -0.15
CA LEU A 77 -13.82 13.25 0.31
C LEU A 77 -12.71 12.83 1.27
N GLN A 78 -13.04 12.62 2.55
CA GLN A 78 -12.10 12.31 3.63
C GLN A 78 -12.17 10.85 4.07
N SER A 79 -13.32 10.19 3.87
CA SER A 79 -13.50 8.79 4.28
C SER A 79 -14.40 8.01 3.33
N VAL A 80 -14.09 6.74 3.14
CA VAL A 80 -14.92 5.77 2.41
C VAL A 80 -14.92 4.45 3.18
N ILE A 81 -16.13 3.90 3.39
CA ILE A 81 -16.32 2.50 3.81
C ILE A 81 -16.75 1.75 2.56
N PHE A 82 -15.94 0.80 2.15
CA PHE A 82 -16.18 0.00 0.96
C PHE A 82 -17.22 -1.09 1.19
N PRO A 83 -17.90 -1.57 0.13
CA PRO A 83 -18.78 -2.72 0.22
C PRO A 83 -17.98 -4.02 0.42
N ASP A 84 -18.60 -4.98 1.11
CA ASP A 84 -17.94 -6.27 1.45
C ASP A 84 -17.61 -7.12 0.21
N ASN A 85 -18.34 -6.94 -0.87
CA ASN A 85 -18.16 -7.67 -2.13
C ASN A 85 -17.25 -6.99 -3.14
N LEU A 86 -16.49 -5.94 -2.73
CA LEU A 86 -15.58 -5.22 -3.60
C LEU A 86 -14.52 -6.14 -4.18
N LYS A 87 -14.35 -6.09 -5.51
CA LYS A 87 -13.40 -6.89 -6.29
C LYS A 87 -12.37 -6.05 -7.01
N GLU A 88 -12.74 -4.83 -7.41
CA GLU A 88 -11.89 -4.02 -8.27
C GLU A 88 -12.02 -2.52 -7.97
N ILE A 89 -10.88 -1.83 -7.98
CA ILE A 89 -10.82 -0.37 -7.96
C ILE A 89 -9.95 0.07 -9.13
N ASN A 90 -10.56 0.73 -10.11
CA ASN A 90 -9.92 1.08 -11.37
C ASN A 90 -9.01 2.31 -11.28
N THR A 91 -8.28 2.54 -12.34
CA THR A 91 -7.24 3.58 -12.47
C THR A 91 -7.72 4.95 -11.97
N GLU A 92 -6.89 5.60 -11.13
CA GLU A 92 -7.11 6.94 -10.58
C GLU A 92 -8.44 7.13 -9.83
N ALA A 93 -9.11 6.05 -9.39
CA ALA A 93 -10.45 6.15 -8.82
C ALA A 93 -10.57 7.16 -7.67
N PHE A 94 -9.56 7.28 -6.82
CA PHE A 94 -9.50 8.20 -5.69
C PHE A 94 -8.33 9.20 -5.77
N ALA A 95 -7.69 9.32 -6.94
CA ALA A 95 -6.52 10.18 -7.09
C ALA A 95 -6.84 11.64 -6.76
N GLY A 96 -6.01 12.27 -5.89
CA GLY A 96 -6.16 13.67 -5.52
C GLY A 96 -7.30 13.98 -4.55
N THR A 97 -8.02 12.97 -4.03
CA THR A 97 -9.02 13.18 -2.97
C THR A 97 -8.37 13.52 -1.63
N ASP A 98 -9.14 14.12 -0.72
CA ASP A 98 -8.66 14.46 0.63
C ASP A 98 -8.79 13.30 1.64
N LEU A 99 -8.76 12.06 1.16
CA LEU A 99 -8.78 10.89 2.05
C LEU A 99 -7.68 11.01 3.10
N ARG A 100 -8.07 11.04 4.38
CA ARG A 100 -7.15 11.30 5.53
C ARG A 100 -7.11 10.17 6.52
N THR A 101 -8.20 9.43 6.65
CA THR A 101 -8.34 8.35 7.62
C THR A 101 -7.76 7.04 7.09
N SER A 102 -7.70 6.04 7.96
CA SER A 102 -7.36 4.68 7.54
C SER A 102 -8.37 4.21 6.50
N VAL A 103 -7.87 3.73 5.38
CA VAL A 103 -8.68 3.01 4.40
C VAL A 103 -8.72 1.55 4.83
N VAL A 104 -9.92 1.05 5.09
CA VAL A 104 -10.13 -0.33 5.57
C VAL A 104 -10.96 -1.07 4.55
N PHE A 105 -10.46 -2.21 4.14
CA PHE A 105 -11.16 -3.17 3.30
C PHE A 105 -11.77 -4.25 4.19
N ASN A 106 -13.08 -4.40 4.15
CA ASN A 106 -13.79 -5.43 4.90
C ASN A 106 -13.77 -6.80 4.19
N SER A 107 -13.38 -6.81 2.92
CA SER A 107 -13.37 -8.02 2.09
C SER A 107 -12.17 -8.90 2.40
N TYR A 108 -12.43 -10.20 2.59
CA TYR A 108 -11.40 -11.26 2.56
C TYR A 108 -11.04 -11.67 1.12
N SER A 109 -11.72 -11.09 0.13
CA SER A 109 -11.53 -11.38 -1.29
C SER A 109 -10.28 -10.70 -1.83
N ASP A 110 -9.74 -11.28 -2.90
CA ASP A 110 -8.69 -10.64 -3.69
C ASP A 110 -9.26 -9.37 -4.32
N VAL A 111 -8.62 -8.22 -4.05
CA VAL A 111 -8.98 -6.95 -4.71
C VAL A 111 -7.95 -6.64 -5.78
N VAL A 112 -8.43 -6.31 -6.97
CA VAL A 112 -7.60 -5.84 -8.09
C VAL A 112 -7.56 -4.32 -8.06
N PHE A 113 -6.35 -3.76 -8.14
CA PHE A 113 -6.14 -2.32 -8.16
C PHE A 113 -5.64 -1.86 -9.53
N GLY A 114 -6.23 -0.80 -10.06
CA GLY A 114 -5.71 -0.05 -11.20
C GLY A 114 -4.50 0.81 -10.80
N GLU A 115 -3.91 1.49 -11.78
CA GLU A 115 -2.81 2.41 -11.52
C GLU A 115 -3.28 3.68 -10.80
N ARG A 116 -2.41 4.26 -9.95
CA ARG A 116 -2.62 5.55 -9.28
C ARG A 116 -3.91 5.68 -8.46
N VAL A 117 -4.49 4.56 -8.02
CA VAL A 117 -5.81 4.54 -7.33
C VAL A 117 -5.88 5.58 -6.21
N PHE A 118 -4.89 5.63 -5.33
CA PHE A 118 -4.85 6.54 -4.19
C PHE A 118 -3.74 7.60 -4.29
N SER A 119 -3.21 7.84 -5.49
CA SER A 119 -2.11 8.81 -5.65
C SER A 119 -2.53 10.21 -5.21
N ASN A 120 -1.59 10.98 -4.62
CA ASN A 120 -1.80 12.36 -4.15
C ASN A 120 -2.92 12.49 -3.09
N THR A 121 -3.21 11.43 -2.31
CA THR A 121 -4.13 11.48 -1.17
C THR A 121 -3.38 11.80 0.13
N ARG A 122 -4.15 12.08 1.20
CA ARG A 122 -3.61 12.33 2.55
C ARG A 122 -3.79 11.15 3.51
N ILE A 123 -3.96 9.95 2.98
CA ILE A 123 -4.10 8.73 3.78
C ILE A 123 -2.91 8.62 4.73
N THR A 124 -3.19 8.37 6.02
CA THR A 124 -2.15 8.22 7.06
C THR A 124 -1.79 6.77 7.33
N SER A 125 -2.74 5.86 7.14
CA SER A 125 -2.52 4.42 7.30
C SER A 125 -3.44 3.63 6.37
N ILE A 126 -3.00 2.42 6.00
CA ILE A 126 -3.77 1.50 5.18
C ILE A 126 -3.49 0.05 5.57
N THR A 127 -4.55 -0.75 5.66
CA THR A 127 -4.47 -2.21 5.69
C THR A 127 -4.92 -2.71 4.33
N LEU A 128 -3.98 -3.27 3.59
CA LEU A 128 -4.24 -3.78 2.24
C LEU A 128 -4.97 -5.12 2.30
N PRO A 129 -5.94 -5.37 1.43
CA PRO A 129 -6.51 -6.69 1.24
C PRO A 129 -5.50 -7.60 0.52
N LYS A 130 -5.82 -8.88 0.42
CA LYS A 130 -5.06 -9.79 -0.42
C LYS A 130 -5.11 -9.31 -1.88
N THR A 131 -3.94 -9.23 -2.53
CA THR A 131 -3.84 -8.82 -3.94
C THR A 131 -2.67 -9.52 -4.63
N LYS A 132 -2.82 -9.79 -5.91
CA LYS A 132 -1.72 -10.36 -6.72
C LYS A 132 -0.63 -9.33 -6.99
N GLU A 133 -1.03 -8.06 -7.14
CA GLU A 133 -0.12 -6.97 -7.44
C GLU A 133 -0.65 -5.66 -6.87
N LEU A 134 0.22 -4.84 -6.31
CA LEU A 134 -0.01 -3.42 -6.14
C LEU A 134 0.42 -2.73 -7.43
N SER A 135 -0.52 -2.15 -8.12
CA SER A 135 -0.30 -1.53 -9.43
C SER A 135 0.62 -0.31 -9.38
N ALA A 136 1.05 0.14 -10.55
CA ALA A 136 1.97 1.27 -10.64
C ALA A 136 1.41 2.52 -9.96
N GLU A 137 2.28 3.20 -9.20
CA GLU A 137 2.03 4.51 -8.58
C GLU A 137 0.78 4.56 -7.67
N ILE A 138 0.29 3.41 -7.18
CA ILE A 138 -0.98 3.30 -6.45
C ILE A 138 -1.08 4.28 -5.26
N PHE A 139 0.02 4.53 -4.54
CA PHE A 139 0.12 5.50 -3.43
C PHE A 139 1.15 6.61 -3.70
N ALA A 140 1.48 6.87 -4.97
CA ALA A 140 2.47 7.89 -5.28
C ALA A 140 2.07 9.25 -4.66
N ASN A 141 3.05 9.92 -4.02
CA ASN A 141 2.88 11.21 -3.35
C ASN A 141 1.84 11.23 -2.21
N CYS A 142 1.54 10.10 -1.58
CA CYS A 142 0.80 10.06 -0.32
C CYS A 142 1.71 10.53 0.82
N THR A 143 1.95 11.84 0.91
CA THR A 143 2.96 12.43 1.80
C THR A 143 2.66 12.28 3.29
N ALA A 144 1.42 11.94 3.66
CA ALA A 144 1.00 11.68 5.04
C ALA A 144 1.04 10.20 5.43
N LEU A 145 1.25 9.27 4.48
CA LEU A 145 1.21 7.83 4.70
C LEU A 145 2.39 7.39 5.58
N LYS A 146 2.06 6.81 6.74
CA LYS A 146 3.05 6.34 7.74
C LYS A 146 3.02 4.83 7.91
N ASN A 147 1.81 4.25 7.98
CA ASN A 147 1.64 2.86 8.35
C ASN A 147 0.96 2.08 7.20
N ILE A 148 1.60 1.00 6.80
CA ILE A 148 1.07 0.10 5.78
C ILE A 148 1.12 -1.31 6.35
N THR A 149 -0.02 -1.98 6.39
CA THR A 149 -0.10 -3.41 6.70
C THR A 149 -0.34 -4.16 5.41
N PHE A 150 0.61 -5.00 5.05
CA PHE A 150 0.51 -5.85 3.88
C PHE A 150 -0.17 -7.17 4.25
N ALA A 151 -1.22 -7.54 3.52
CA ALA A 151 -1.65 -8.93 3.45
C ALA A 151 -0.78 -9.68 2.42
N LYS A 152 -1.21 -10.84 1.96
CA LYS A 152 -0.53 -11.55 0.86
C LYS A 152 -0.53 -10.68 -0.40
N THR A 153 0.63 -10.12 -0.72
CA THR A 153 0.84 -9.22 -1.85
C THR A 153 1.92 -9.82 -2.74
N GLY A 154 1.58 -10.16 -3.98
CA GLY A 154 2.51 -10.87 -4.87
C GLY A 154 3.61 -9.98 -5.44
N LYS A 155 3.27 -8.85 -6.04
CA LYS A 155 4.22 -7.90 -6.65
C LYS A 155 3.92 -6.48 -6.19
N ILE A 156 4.97 -5.70 -6.00
CA ILE A 156 4.85 -4.26 -5.74
C ILE A 156 5.31 -3.52 -7.00
N GLY A 157 4.36 -2.85 -7.63
CA GLY A 157 4.53 -2.22 -8.94
C GLY A 157 5.45 -1.00 -8.92
N ARG A 158 5.79 -0.52 -10.12
CA ARG A 158 6.63 0.66 -10.31
C ARG A 158 6.07 1.85 -9.54
N GLY A 159 6.93 2.54 -8.78
CA GLY A 159 6.58 3.78 -8.09
C GLY A 159 5.44 3.66 -7.09
N ALA A 160 5.06 2.44 -6.63
CA ALA A 160 3.87 2.22 -5.82
C ALA A 160 3.77 3.16 -4.60
N PHE A 161 4.90 3.50 -3.98
CA PHE A 161 5.02 4.40 -2.82
C PHE A 161 5.94 5.59 -3.09
N LYS A 162 6.20 5.92 -4.36
CA LYS A 162 7.07 7.03 -4.75
C LYS A 162 6.61 8.33 -4.08
N GLY A 163 7.52 9.05 -3.42
CA GLY A 163 7.24 10.33 -2.78
C GLY A 163 6.40 10.25 -1.48
N CYS A 164 6.24 9.06 -0.89
CA CYS A 164 5.60 8.90 0.42
C CYS A 164 6.56 9.32 1.54
N THR A 165 6.71 10.63 1.73
CA THR A 165 7.76 11.22 2.58
C THR A 165 7.60 10.97 4.07
N ALA A 166 6.43 10.53 4.56
CA ALA A 166 6.17 10.25 5.97
C ALA A 166 6.46 8.80 6.38
N ILE A 167 6.70 7.87 5.44
CA ILE A 167 7.02 6.48 5.75
C ILE A 167 8.40 6.42 6.42
N GLU A 168 8.47 5.80 7.60
CA GLU A 168 9.74 5.59 8.31
C GLU A 168 10.23 4.15 8.23
N GLN A 169 9.32 3.19 8.05
CA GLN A 169 9.66 1.77 7.88
C GLN A 169 8.70 1.04 6.96
N ILE A 170 9.22 0.04 6.27
CA ILE A 170 8.48 -0.89 5.44
C ILE A 170 8.82 -2.30 5.88
N ASP A 171 7.80 -3.07 6.25
CA ASP A 171 7.93 -4.48 6.62
C ASP A 171 7.15 -5.36 5.63
N LEU A 172 7.89 -6.06 4.78
CA LEU A 172 7.38 -7.02 3.82
C LEU A 172 7.57 -8.48 4.29
N SER A 173 7.95 -8.70 5.54
CA SER A 173 8.25 -10.06 6.05
C SER A 173 7.07 -11.02 5.93
N GLN A 174 5.84 -10.50 6.08
CA GLN A 174 4.60 -11.27 5.97
C GLN A 174 3.96 -11.18 4.57
N ALA A 175 4.44 -10.31 3.72
CA ALA A 175 3.99 -10.24 2.33
C ALA A 175 4.58 -11.42 1.54
N GLU A 176 3.81 -11.97 0.61
CA GLU A 176 4.35 -12.90 -0.38
C GLU A 176 5.00 -12.14 -1.55
N ALA A 177 5.53 -10.94 -1.26
CA ALA A 177 6.12 -10.08 -2.27
C ALA A 177 7.28 -10.79 -2.97
N ILE A 178 7.13 -10.98 -4.27
CA ILE A 178 8.09 -11.71 -5.12
C ILE A 178 8.95 -10.75 -5.96
N ALA A 179 8.60 -9.45 -5.98
CA ALA A 179 9.37 -8.44 -6.71
C ALA A 179 9.06 -7.04 -6.19
N ILE A 180 10.05 -6.17 -6.25
CA ILE A 180 9.95 -4.73 -6.00
C ILE A 180 10.19 -4.03 -7.33
N GLY A 181 9.20 -3.30 -7.84
CA GLY A 181 9.27 -2.58 -9.09
C GLY A 181 10.25 -1.41 -9.06
N ALA A 182 10.56 -0.87 -10.23
CA ALA A 182 11.39 0.32 -10.34
C ALA A 182 10.76 1.50 -9.58
N GLU A 183 11.59 2.35 -8.98
CA GLU A 183 11.17 3.58 -8.27
C GLU A 183 10.17 3.37 -7.13
N THR A 184 9.93 2.13 -6.67
CA THR A 184 8.82 1.81 -5.71
C THR A 184 8.81 2.72 -4.49
N PHE A 185 9.95 2.98 -3.86
CA PHE A 185 10.09 3.85 -2.69
C PHE A 185 10.89 5.11 -2.97
N ALA A 186 11.08 5.47 -4.25
CA ALA A 186 11.89 6.64 -4.61
C ALA A 186 11.36 7.91 -3.94
N GLY A 187 12.25 8.66 -3.28
CA GLY A 187 11.89 9.89 -2.57
C GLY A 187 11.14 9.71 -1.25
N CYS A 188 11.11 8.50 -0.69
CA CYS A 188 10.65 8.26 0.69
C CYS A 188 11.73 8.77 1.67
N LYS A 189 11.82 10.10 1.84
CA LYS A 189 12.94 10.77 2.53
C LYS A 189 13.14 10.38 3.99
N ARG A 190 12.08 9.95 4.68
CA ARG A 190 12.13 9.53 6.09
C ARG A 190 12.25 8.03 6.27
N LEU A 191 12.29 7.24 5.19
CA LEU A 191 12.40 5.79 5.25
C LEU A 191 13.77 5.38 5.81
N LYS A 192 13.77 4.78 7.01
CA LYS A 192 14.96 4.37 7.76
C LYS A 192 15.22 2.87 7.67
N LYS A 193 14.15 2.07 7.62
CA LYS A 193 14.22 0.61 7.72
C LYS A 193 13.32 -0.07 6.70
N VAL A 194 13.88 -1.06 6.02
CA VAL A 194 13.14 -1.95 5.11
C VAL A 194 13.41 -3.40 5.50
N ILE A 195 12.37 -4.22 5.56
CA ILE A 195 12.48 -5.67 5.76
C ILE A 195 11.89 -6.35 4.53
N LEU A 196 12.71 -7.08 3.80
CA LEU A 196 12.32 -7.88 2.63
C LEU A 196 11.96 -9.31 3.04
N SER A 197 10.96 -9.87 2.38
CA SER A 197 10.43 -11.21 2.63
C SER A 197 11.42 -12.32 2.29
N VAL A 198 11.24 -13.49 2.90
CA VAL A 198 11.91 -14.76 2.53
C VAL A 198 11.60 -15.18 1.09
N THR A 199 10.49 -14.75 0.52
CA THR A 199 10.07 -15.06 -0.86
C THR A 199 10.83 -14.28 -1.93
N MET A 200 11.68 -13.31 -1.53
CA MET A 200 12.49 -12.51 -2.45
C MET A 200 13.70 -13.25 -3.06
N ASN A 201 13.87 -14.54 -2.77
CA ASN A 201 14.97 -15.33 -3.34
C ASN A 201 15.06 -15.17 -4.87
N LEU A 202 16.21 -14.68 -5.36
CA LEU A 202 16.47 -14.45 -6.78
C LEU A 202 15.36 -13.65 -7.50
N LYS A 203 14.70 -12.72 -6.80
CA LYS A 203 13.68 -11.84 -7.35
C LYS A 203 14.21 -10.42 -7.50
N PRO A 204 13.65 -9.64 -8.44
CA PRO A 204 14.19 -8.31 -8.71
C PRO A 204 13.92 -7.30 -7.60
N ILE A 205 14.92 -6.45 -7.36
CA ILE A 205 14.78 -5.13 -6.79
C ILE A 205 15.01 -4.14 -7.94
N GLY A 206 13.96 -3.45 -8.35
CA GLY A 206 13.93 -2.63 -9.55
C GLY A 206 14.88 -1.42 -9.50
N ASP A 207 15.18 -0.87 -10.68
CA ASP A 207 16.01 0.34 -10.80
C ASP A 207 15.43 1.48 -9.95
N LYS A 208 16.31 2.20 -9.23
CA LYS A 208 15.92 3.34 -8.38
C LYS A 208 14.89 3.02 -7.30
N ALA A 209 14.71 1.75 -6.90
CA ALA A 209 13.70 1.36 -5.94
C ALA A 209 13.74 2.17 -4.64
N PHE A 210 14.94 2.56 -4.18
CA PHE A 210 15.18 3.37 -2.98
C PHE A 210 15.89 4.70 -3.31
N ALA A 211 15.79 5.18 -4.55
CA ALA A 211 16.46 6.42 -4.93
C ALA A 211 16.00 7.59 -4.06
N ASN A 212 16.96 8.41 -3.61
CA ASN A 212 16.70 9.57 -2.75
C ASN A 212 15.95 9.26 -1.43
N CYS A 213 16.07 8.02 -0.92
CA CYS A 213 15.68 7.66 0.45
C CYS A 213 16.79 8.11 1.41
N GLU A 214 16.90 9.41 1.65
CA GLU A 214 18.03 10.06 2.32
C GLU A 214 18.31 9.54 3.73
N SER A 215 17.29 9.00 4.39
CA SER A 215 17.37 8.46 5.76
C SER A 215 17.54 6.94 5.83
N LEU A 216 17.72 6.23 4.68
CA LEU A 216 17.75 4.76 4.69
C LEU A 216 19.05 4.24 5.35
N GLU A 217 18.90 3.69 6.54
CA GLU A 217 19.98 3.16 7.37
C GLU A 217 20.09 1.64 7.27
N ASN A 218 18.96 0.94 7.27
CA ASN A 218 18.90 -0.50 7.47
C ASN A 218 18.05 -1.20 6.40
N LEU A 219 18.63 -2.22 5.78
CA LEU A 219 17.96 -3.14 4.86
C LEU A 219 18.09 -4.57 5.40
N THR A 220 17.01 -5.14 5.90
CA THR A 220 16.98 -6.54 6.30
C THR A 220 16.48 -7.39 5.13
N VAL A 221 17.26 -8.37 4.72
CA VAL A 221 16.92 -9.29 3.62
C VAL A 221 16.79 -10.70 4.18
N LEU A 222 15.55 -11.18 4.32
CA LEU A 222 15.27 -12.51 4.89
C LEU A 222 15.44 -13.65 3.88
N ALA A 223 15.72 -13.34 2.61
CA ALA A 223 15.91 -14.30 1.54
C ALA A 223 17.21 -15.10 1.72
N LEU A 224 17.17 -16.41 1.42
CA LEU A 224 18.35 -17.29 1.48
C LEU A 224 19.27 -17.15 0.26
N TYR A 225 18.79 -16.54 -0.82
CA TYR A 225 19.59 -16.21 -2.00
C TYR A 225 19.44 -14.73 -2.30
N PRO A 226 20.54 -14.05 -2.67
CA PRO A 226 20.50 -12.62 -2.94
C PRO A 226 19.45 -12.26 -3.99
N PRO A 227 18.52 -11.33 -3.71
CA PRO A 227 17.74 -10.69 -4.75
C PRO A 227 18.66 -10.00 -5.76
N TYR A 228 18.30 -10.01 -7.05
CA TYR A 228 19.13 -9.31 -8.03
C TYR A 228 18.66 -7.87 -8.22
N PHE A 229 19.56 -6.99 -8.67
CA PHE A 229 19.25 -5.58 -8.95
C PHE A 229 18.98 -5.38 -10.44
N GLU A 230 17.87 -4.74 -10.75
CA GLU A 230 17.63 -4.16 -12.07
C GLU A 230 18.13 -2.71 -12.04
N GLY A 231 19.28 -2.43 -12.60
CA GLY A 231 19.90 -1.11 -12.54
C GLY A 231 20.52 -0.77 -11.18
N ASN A 232 20.33 0.46 -10.69
CA ASN A 232 20.86 0.93 -9.41
C ASN A 232 19.72 1.26 -8.41
N PRO A 233 19.34 0.32 -7.52
CA PRO A 233 18.27 0.56 -6.56
C PRO A 233 18.52 1.71 -5.59
N PHE A 234 19.78 2.03 -5.27
CA PHE A 234 20.21 2.98 -4.24
C PHE A 234 20.71 4.30 -4.84
N GLN A 235 20.24 4.67 -6.02
CA GLN A 235 20.71 5.90 -6.69
C GLN A 235 20.49 7.13 -5.80
N GLY A 236 21.54 7.95 -5.64
CA GLY A 236 21.46 9.22 -4.90
C GLY A 236 21.52 9.10 -3.38
N ILE A 237 21.84 7.91 -2.84
CA ILE A 237 22.05 7.69 -1.40
C ILE A 237 23.29 6.84 -1.14
N SER A 238 23.78 6.88 0.10
CA SER A 238 24.78 5.93 0.58
C SER A 238 24.15 4.55 0.77
N TYR A 239 24.93 3.48 0.55
CA TYR A 239 24.45 2.13 0.80
C TYR A 239 24.04 1.93 2.27
N PRO A 240 22.86 1.37 2.54
CA PRO A 240 22.42 1.04 3.90
C PRO A 240 23.25 -0.10 4.50
N THR A 241 23.19 -0.25 5.82
CA THR A 241 23.61 -1.47 6.49
C THR A 241 22.63 -2.58 6.12
N VAL A 242 23.17 -3.74 5.70
CA VAL A 242 22.38 -4.90 5.27
C VAL A 242 22.45 -5.99 6.32
N TYR A 243 21.30 -6.53 6.71
CA TYR A 243 21.21 -7.68 7.61
C TYR A 243 20.61 -8.87 6.88
N VAL A 244 21.31 -10.01 6.99
CA VAL A 244 20.87 -11.31 6.42
C VAL A 244 20.73 -12.34 7.54
N PRO A 245 19.91 -13.40 7.38
CA PRO A 245 19.77 -14.44 8.41
C PRO A 245 21.11 -15.03 8.85
N ALA A 246 21.21 -15.36 10.14
CA ALA A 246 22.43 -15.97 10.69
C ALA A 246 22.66 -17.42 10.20
N THR A 247 21.62 -18.07 9.70
CA THR A 247 21.66 -19.46 9.22
C THR A 247 21.07 -19.57 7.79
N PRO A 248 21.70 -20.39 6.91
CA PRO A 248 22.91 -21.20 7.12
C PRO A 248 24.16 -20.34 7.36
N ASP A 249 25.20 -20.92 7.98
CA ASP A 249 26.39 -20.17 8.43
C ASP A 249 27.16 -19.48 7.30
N ASP A 250 27.11 -20.01 6.08
CA ASP A 250 27.76 -19.46 4.88
C ASP A 250 26.94 -18.42 4.14
N LEU A 251 25.71 -18.11 4.61
CA LEU A 251 24.79 -17.21 3.91
C LEU A 251 25.41 -15.82 3.71
N ILE A 252 26.07 -15.28 4.72
CA ILE A 252 26.73 -13.97 4.61
C ILE A 252 27.79 -13.97 3.50
N ASP A 253 28.52 -15.07 3.30
CA ASP A 253 29.52 -15.20 2.27
C ASP A 253 28.89 -15.30 0.88
N ILE A 254 27.73 -15.95 0.75
CA ILE A 254 26.95 -16.00 -0.49
C ILE A 254 26.62 -14.56 -0.93
N TYR A 255 26.08 -13.74 -0.02
CA TYR A 255 25.77 -12.34 -0.33
C TYR A 255 27.02 -11.53 -0.66
N LYS A 256 28.11 -11.66 0.11
CA LYS A 256 29.34 -10.89 -0.11
C LYS A 256 30.05 -11.23 -1.42
N ARG A 257 29.89 -12.46 -1.92
CA ARG A 257 30.49 -12.92 -3.20
C ARG A 257 29.62 -12.66 -4.41
N ASP A 258 28.32 -12.39 -4.20
CA ASP A 258 27.42 -12.07 -5.30
C ASP A 258 27.90 -10.82 -6.05
N SER A 259 27.84 -10.86 -7.38
CA SER A 259 28.41 -9.80 -8.24
C SER A 259 27.75 -8.43 -8.04
N GLN A 260 26.46 -8.40 -7.72
CA GLN A 260 25.71 -7.16 -7.53
C GLN A 260 25.77 -6.68 -6.07
N TRP A 261 25.82 -7.60 -5.09
CA TRP A 261 25.90 -7.28 -3.66
C TRP A 261 27.32 -6.99 -3.18
N LYS A 262 28.33 -7.32 -3.99
CA LYS A 262 29.75 -7.11 -3.66
C LYS A 262 30.09 -5.66 -3.28
N ALA A 263 29.40 -4.69 -3.87
CA ALA A 263 29.59 -3.27 -3.55
C ALA A 263 29.13 -2.92 -2.11
N LEU A 264 28.30 -3.77 -1.49
CA LEU A 264 27.82 -3.64 -0.11
C LEU A 264 28.52 -4.59 0.86
N ALA A 265 29.56 -5.33 0.43
CA ALA A 265 30.15 -6.42 1.20
C ALA A 265 30.54 -6.04 2.63
N ASP A 266 31.12 -4.85 2.82
CA ASP A 266 31.54 -4.34 4.15
C ASP A 266 30.36 -3.90 5.04
N LYS A 267 29.17 -3.80 4.47
CA LYS A 267 27.94 -3.42 5.15
C LYS A 267 27.01 -4.60 5.41
N ILE A 268 27.37 -5.82 5.00
CA ILE A 268 26.54 -7.01 5.19
C ILE A 268 26.91 -7.69 6.52
N HIS A 269 25.91 -7.83 7.38
CA HIS A 269 26.00 -8.39 8.72
C HIS A 269 24.99 -9.52 8.94
N LYS A 270 25.26 -10.39 9.92
CA LYS A 270 24.28 -11.37 10.41
C LYS A 270 23.19 -10.65 11.21
N LEU A 271 21.95 -11.13 11.09
CA LEU A 271 20.79 -10.66 11.85
C LEU A 271 20.84 -11.14 13.30
#